data_047c24fa236dfaad6bdefdc2b8572c5e
#
_entry.id   047c24fa236dfaad6bdefdc2b8572c5e
#
_cell.length_a   1.000
_cell.length_b   1.000
_cell.length_c   1.000
_cell.angle_alpha   90.00
_cell.angle_beta   90.00
_cell.angle_gamma   90.00
#
_symmetry.space_group_name_H-M   'P 1'
#
loop_
_entity.id
_entity.type
_entity.pdbx_description
1 polymer ?
#
loop_
_entity_poly.entity_id
_entity_poly.type
_entity_poly.pdbx_seq_one_letter_code
_entity_poly.pdbx_strand_id
1 'polypeptide(L)'
;MKFYFLVFLATFSSTQILADKQEEKNSENFKYSYLSLDVIQTDDTALGLSASLPLPGGLYIVLQRRAEGVDTSNDSYDRIINSARVGIHAGIDDIFESISSNGIKLDIKNFFDLYAELGLKSTSFDTDIISFSEDDSQANVIAGIRFGNPSGWEGNLYVDLSKDSDIKIKECPIGQICSELVEYELADETDQKFGAGLQYNINKRSAVTIEMMSSTIFDSSVKLGYKLKF
;
A
#
# COMPACT_ATOMS: atom_id res chain seq x y z
N MET A 1 -24.90 -4.12 13.03
CA MET A 1 -23.57 -3.49 12.78
C MET A 1 -22.72 -3.20 14.03
N LYS A 2 -23.28 -3.10 15.25
CA LYS A 2 -22.51 -2.80 16.48
C LYS A 2 -21.76 -4.00 17.10
N PHE A 3 -22.17 -5.23 16.81
CA PHE A 3 -21.60 -6.43 17.44
C PHE A 3 -20.27 -6.89 16.81
N TYR A 4 -20.09 -6.66 15.52
CA TYR A 4 -18.87 -7.06 14.80
C TYR A 4 -17.65 -6.18 15.14
N PHE A 5 -17.89 -4.94 15.57
CA PHE A 5 -16.81 -4.03 15.97
C PHE A 5 -16.18 -4.43 17.32
N LEU A 6 -17.00 -4.98 18.23
CA LEU A 6 -16.55 -5.44 19.55
C LEU A 6 -15.73 -6.75 19.46
N VAL A 7 -16.08 -7.65 18.55
CA VAL A 7 -15.33 -8.90 18.31
C VAL A 7 -13.97 -8.57 17.67
N PHE A 8 -13.92 -7.57 16.79
CA PHE A 8 -12.67 -7.12 16.18
C PHE A 8 -11.71 -6.49 17.21
N LEU A 9 -12.25 -5.71 18.16
CA LEU A 9 -11.43 -5.13 19.25
C LEU A 9 -10.93 -6.19 20.24
N ALA A 10 -11.72 -7.22 20.53
CA ALA A 10 -11.34 -8.29 21.46
C ALA A 10 -10.26 -9.22 20.88
N THR A 11 -10.28 -9.47 19.58
CA THR A 11 -9.23 -10.23 18.89
C THR A 11 -7.91 -9.42 18.79
N PHE A 12 -7.99 -8.10 18.69
CA PHE A 12 -6.82 -7.21 18.69
C PHE A 12 -6.07 -7.25 20.02
N SER A 13 -6.78 -7.32 21.14
CA SER A 13 -6.18 -7.35 22.49
C SER A 13 -5.44 -8.67 22.75
N SER A 14 -5.92 -9.78 22.21
CA SER A 14 -5.28 -11.10 22.41
C SER A 14 -4.05 -11.33 21.55
N THR A 15 -3.96 -10.70 20.38
CA THR A 15 -2.76 -10.76 19.53
C THR A 15 -1.60 -9.92 20.09
N GLN A 16 -1.88 -8.84 20.83
CA GLN A 16 -0.83 -8.05 21.50
C GLN A 16 -0.04 -8.86 22.55
N ILE A 17 -0.69 -9.77 23.26
CA ILE A 17 -0.04 -10.59 24.32
C ILE A 17 0.91 -11.63 23.70
N LEU A 18 0.63 -12.09 22.47
CA LEU A 18 1.50 -13.03 21.77
C LEU A 18 2.65 -12.33 21.05
N ALA A 19 2.43 -11.12 20.53
CA ALA A 19 3.45 -10.30 19.89
C ALA A 19 4.49 -9.80 20.91
N ASP A 20 4.08 -9.35 22.09
CA ASP A 20 5.00 -8.85 23.14
C ASP A 20 6.06 -9.89 23.59
N LYS A 21 5.74 -11.19 23.56
CA LYS A 21 6.70 -12.24 23.93
C LYS A 21 7.75 -12.54 22.84
N GLN A 22 7.49 -12.20 21.59
CA GLN A 22 8.45 -12.30 20.50
C GLN A 22 9.27 -11.01 20.30
N GLU A 23 8.74 -9.86 20.73
CA GLU A 23 9.38 -8.55 20.58
C GLU A 23 10.61 -8.35 21.46
N GLU A 24 10.73 -9.05 22.59
CA GLU A 24 11.90 -8.91 23.48
C GLU A 24 13.22 -9.36 22.80
N LYS A 25 13.13 -10.16 21.73
CA LYS A 25 14.29 -10.64 20.99
C LYS A 25 14.61 -9.81 19.72
N ASN A 26 13.67 -8.97 19.24
CA ASN A 26 13.75 -8.25 17.95
C ASN A 26 13.50 -6.75 18.05
N SER A 27 13.87 -6.09 19.15
CA SER A 27 13.59 -4.65 19.36
C SER A 27 14.31 -3.70 18.39
N GLU A 28 15.12 -4.22 17.48
CA GLU A 28 15.90 -3.44 16.51
C GLU A 28 15.44 -3.62 15.05
N ASN A 29 14.42 -4.44 14.77
CA ASN A 29 13.99 -4.73 13.41
C ASN A 29 12.88 -3.77 12.92
N PHE A 30 12.75 -3.63 11.60
CA PHE A 30 11.67 -2.87 10.97
C PHE A 30 10.30 -3.46 11.35
N LYS A 31 9.38 -2.61 11.79
CA LYS A 31 8.04 -3.04 12.19
C LYS A 31 7.09 -3.09 11.00
N TYR A 32 6.39 -4.22 10.87
CA TYR A 32 5.32 -4.44 9.89
C TYR A 32 3.93 -4.48 10.54
N SER A 33 3.81 -4.06 11.79
CA SER A 33 2.52 -3.91 12.48
C SER A 33 2.19 -2.44 12.67
N TYR A 34 1.15 -1.97 11.99
CA TYR A 34 0.75 -0.56 12.05
C TYR A 34 -0.68 -0.33 11.56
N LEU A 35 -1.23 0.80 11.98
CA LEU A 35 -2.38 1.46 11.39
C LEU A 35 -1.90 2.82 10.87
N SER A 36 -2.21 3.17 9.61
CA SER A 36 -1.85 4.46 9.01
C SER A 36 -3.06 5.21 8.52
N LEU A 37 -3.04 6.52 8.74
CA LEU A 37 -3.92 7.49 8.11
C LEU A 37 -3.06 8.35 7.19
N ASP A 38 -3.48 8.48 5.95
CA ASP A 38 -2.71 9.15 4.92
C ASP A 38 -3.56 10.23 4.23
N VAL A 39 -2.94 11.37 3.95
CA VAL A 39 -3.45 12.38 3.03
C VAL A 39 -2.67 12.22 1.74
N ILE A 40 -3.38 12.04 0.64
CA ILE A 40 -2.81 11.82 -0.68
C ILE A 40 -3.13 13.03 -1.53
N GLN A 41 -2.11 13.60 -2.13
CA GLN A 41 -2.21 14.72 -3.05
C GLN A 41 -1.82 14.23 -4.44
N THR A 42 -2.80 14.25 -5.33
CA THR A 42 -2.66 14.19 -6.77
C THR A 42 -3.07 15.55 -7.32
N ASP A 43 -3.88 15.64 -8.31
CA ASP A 43 -4.55 16.88 -8.71
C ASP A 43 -5.54 17.31 -7.63
N ASP A 44 -6.24 16.35 -7.02
CA ASP A 44 -7.10 16.54 -5.86
C ASP A 44 -6.52 15.93 -4.57
N THR A 45 -7.12 16.30 -3.42
CA THR A 45 -6.72 15.78 -2.12
C THR A 45 -7.62 14.64 -1.69
N ALA A 46 -7.04 13.48 -1.42
CA ALA A 46 -7.74 12.29 -0.97
C ALA A 46 -7.23 11.76 0.37
N LEU A 47 -7.98 10.85 0.96
CA LEU A 47 -7.65 10.19 2.22
C LEU A 47 -7.40 8.70 2.00
N GLY A 48 -6.37 8.20 2.66
CA GLY A 48 -6.03 6.78 2.71
C GLY A 48 -6.06 6.23 4.13
N LEU A 49 -6.41 4.97 4.22
CA LEU A 49 -6.33 4.17 5.44
C LEU A 49 -5.61 2.87 5.12
N SER A 50 -4.61 2.51 5.93
CA SER A 50 -3.97 1.21 5.80
C SER A 50 -3.70 0.58 7.17
N ALA A 51 -3.77 -0.75 7.21
CA ALA A 51 -3.45 -1.56 8.37
C ALA A 51 -2.53 -2.69 7.96
N SER A 52 -1.50 -2.95 8.76
CA SER A 52 -0.62 -4.10 8.58
C SER A 52 -0.58 -4.91 9.87
N LEU A 53 -0.75 -6.22 9.74
CA LEU A 53 -0.81 -7.18 10.83
C LEU A 53 0.28 -8.22 10.67
N PRO A 54 1.16 -8.40 11.65
CA PRO A 54 2.22 -9.38 11.57
C PRO A 54 1.66 -10.79 11.72
N LEU A 55 2.31 -11.73 11.03
CA LEU A 55 2.11 -13.16 11.13
C LEU A 55 3.42 -13.83 11.54
N PRO A 56 3.41 -15.09 12.01
CA PRO A 56 4.64 -15.82 12.30
C PRO A 56 5.56 -15.96 11.08
N GLY A 57 6.89 -15.95 11.30
CA GLY A 57 7.87 -16.28 10.27
C GLY A 57 8.18 -15.17 9.27
N GLY A 58 8.09 -13.90 9.68
CA GLY A 58 8.37 -12.77 8.78
C GLY A 58 7.25 -12.48 7.78
N LEU A 59 6.09 -13.11 7.98
CA LEU A 59 4.90 -12.87 7.18
C LEU A 59 4.07 -11.73 7.79
N TYR A 60 3.27 -11.05 6.95
CA TYR A 60 2.30 -10.05 7.39
C TYR A 60 1.15 -9.91 6.39
N ILE A 61 0.05 -9.29 6.83
CA ILE A 61 -1.09 -8.97 5.98
C ILE A 61 -1.22 -7.45 5.95
N VAL A 62 -1.43 -6.89 4.76
CA VAL A 62 -1.73 -5.47 4.57
C VAL A 62 -3.13 -5.32 4.00
N LEU A 63 -3.93 -4.49 4.65
CA LEU A 63 -5.22 -4.03 4.18
C LEU A 63 -5.12 -2.54 3.91
N GLN A 64 -5.59 -2.09 2.76
CA GLN A 64 -5.52 -0.69 2.38
C GLN A 64 -6.79 -0.27 1.66
N ARG A 65 -7.25 0.94 1.99
CA ARG A 65 -8.26 1.67 1.24
C ARG A 65 -7.74 3.07 0.98
N ARG A 66 -7.81 3.51 -0.26
CA ARG A 66 -7.44 4.88 -0.64
C ARG A 66 -8.39 5.39 -1.70
N ALA A 67 -8.59 6.70 -1.70
CA ALA A 67 -9.22 7.43 -2.79
C ALA A 67 -8.15 8.26 -3.48
N GLU A 68 -8.19 8.30 -4.79
CA GLU A 68 -7.32 9.11 -5.64
C GLU A 68 -8.22 9.94 -6.55
N GLY A 69 -8.00 11.25 -6.58
CA GLY A 69 -8.64 12.13 -7.58
C GLY A 69 -8.06 11.83 -8.96
N VAL A 70 -8.92 11.80 -9.95
CA VAL A 70 -8.54 11.65 -11.36
C VAL A 70 -9.24 12.72 -12.16
N ASP A 71 -8.48 13.65 -12.73
CA ASP A 71 -9.01 14.67 -13.62
C ASP A 71 -8.95 14.19 -15.07
N THR A 72 -10.08 14.26 -15.74
CA THR A 72 -10.15 14.11 -17.19
C THR A 72 -10.40 15.47 -17.83
N SER A 73 -10.26 15.56 -19.14
CA SER A 73 -10.52 16.81 -19.88
C SER A 73 -11.94 17.35 -19.71
N ASN A 74 -12.89 16.55 -19.22
CA ASN A 74 -14.30 16.90 -19.13
C ASN A 74 -14.91 16.74 -17.73
N ASP A 75 -14.32 15.91 -16.85
CA ASP A 75 -14.85 15.57 -15.54
C ASP A 75 -13.74 15.22 -14.55
N SER A 76 -14.00 15.44 -13.27
CA SER A 76 -13.18 14.88 -12.19
C SER A 76 -13.99 13.82 -11.43
N TYR A 77 -13.35 12.74 -11.03
CA TYR A 77 -13.97 11.66 -10.27
C TYR A 77 -13.00 11.05 -9.26
N ASP A 78 -13.56 10.47 -8.20
CA ASP A 78 -12.77 9.74 -7.22
C ASP A 78 -12.63 8.28 -7.61
N ARG A 79 -11.39 7.82 -7.66
CA ARG A 79 -11.04 6.41 -7.81
C ARG A 79 -10.75 5.82 -6.44
N ILE A 80 -11.61 4.90 -5.99
CA ILE A 80 -11.47 4.25 -4.70
C ILE A 80 -10.83 2.87 -4.90
N ILE A 81 -9.68 2.66 -4.28
CA ILE A 81 -8.93 1.41 -4.35
C ILE A 81 -8.97 0.73 -2.99
N ASN A 82 -9.46 -0.49 -2.95
CA ASN A 82 -9.37 -1.38 -1.81
C ASN A 82 -8.39 -2.50 -2.14
N SER A 83 -7.44 -2.80 -1.26
CA SER A 83 -6.50 -3.90 -1.48
C SER A 83 -6.27 -4.73 -0.21
N ALA A 84 -6.04 -6.02 -0.44
CA ALA A 84 -5.62 -6.97 0.59
C ALA A 84 -4.41 -7.75 0.07
N ARG A 85 -3.31 -7.71 0.80
CA ARG A 85 -2.04 -8.34 0.41
C ARG A 85 -1.48 -9.16 1.55
N VAL A 86 -0.80 -10.24 1.19
CA VAL A 86 0.08 -10.99 2.09
C VAL A 86 1.51 -10.66 1.71
N GLY A 87 2.31 -10.30 2.68
CA GLY A 87 3.71 -9.95 2.51
C GLY A 87 4.64 -10.88 3.27
N ILE A 88 5.86 -10.93 2.79
CA ILE A 88 7.00 -11.54 3.45
C ILE A 88 8.13 -10.52 3.48
N HIS A 89 8.89 -10.51 4.57
CA HIS A 89 10.07 -9.68 4.68
C HIS A 89 11.23 -10.46 5.30
N ALA A 90 12.45 -10.04 4.97
CA ALA A 90 13.66 -10.58 5.54
C ALA A 90 14.77 -9.53 5.58
N GLY A 91 15.48 -9.43 6.69
CA GLY A 91 16.68 -8.63 6.80
C GLY A 91 17.78 -9.16 5.86
N ILE A 92 18.59 -8.27 5.33
CA ILE A 92 19.71 -8.68 4.46
C ILE A 92 20.70 -9.56 5.23
N ASP A 93 20.93 -9.30 6.50
CA ASP A 93 21.77 -10.13 7.37
C ASP A 93 21.22 -11.55 7.51
N ASP A 94 19.93 -11.74 7.69
CA ASP A 94 19.30 -13.07 7.74
C ASP A 94 19.49 -13.84 6.42
N ILE A 95 19.40 -13.15 5.28
CA ILE A 95 19.60 -13.75 3.96
C ILE A 95 21.07 -14.16 3.78
N PHE A 96 22.01 -13.30 4.14
CA PHE A 96 23.43 -13.61 4.02
C PHE A 96 23.89 -14.70 5.00
N GLU A 97 23.36 -14.75 6.22
CA GLU A 97 23.64 -15.81 7.19
C GLU A 97 23.14 -17.16 6.67
N SER A 98 22.00 -17.19 6.00
CA SER A 98 21.45 -18.43 5.39
C SER A 98 22.26 -18.93 4.19
N ILE A 99 22.90 -18.05 3.43
CA ILE A 99 23.69 -18.40 2.23
C ILE A 99 25.16 -18.66 2.57
N SER A 100 25.70 -17.97 3.57
CA SER A 100 27.14 -18.05 3.93
C SER A 100 27.39 -19.14 4.97
N SER A 101 27.71 -20.35 4.49
CA SER A 101 28.24 -21.41 5.35
C SER A 101 29.65 -21.14 5.90
N ASN A 102 30.32 -20.08 5.49
CA ASN A 102 31.74 -19.76 5.78
C ASN A 102 31.97 -18.48 6.58
N GLY A 103 30.98 -17.96 7.30
CA GLY A 103 31.22 -17.03 8.40
C GLY A 103 31.72 -15.63 8.05
N ILE A 104 31.42 -15.08 6.90
CA ILE A 104 31.61 -13.64 6.65
C ILE A 104 30.47 -12.92 7.38
N LYS A 105 30.76 -12.48 8.61
CA LYS A 105 29.85 -11.62 9.37
C LYS A 105 29.98 -10.20 8.80
N LEU A 106 29.06 -9.83 7.94
CA LEU A 106 28.84 -8.42 7.62
C LEU A 106 28.07 -7.82 8.83
N ASP A 107 28.72 -6.91 9.53
CA ASP A 107 28.14 -6.22 10.70
C ASP A 107 27.20 -5.07 10.24
N ILE A 108 26.30 -5.38 9.28
CA ILE A 108 25.28 -4.47 8.75
C ILE A 108 23.94 -4.83 9.40
N LYS A 109 23.93 -5.10 10.69
CA LYS A 109 22.73 -5.49 11.39
C LYS A 109 21.62 -4.47 11.21
N ASN A 110 20.48 -4.94 10.71
CA ASN A 110 19.20 -4.24 10.69
C ASN A 110 19.17 -2.90 9.90
N PHE A 111 20.06 -2.69 8.95
CA PHE A 111 20.03 -1.48 8.12
C PHE A 111 19.16 -1.62 6.88
N PHE A 112 19.03 -2.84 6.35
CA PHE A 112 18.23 -3.13 5.16
C PHE A 112 17.30 -4.31 5.40
N ASP A 113 16.06 -4.16 4.93
CA ASP A 113 15.04 -5.18 4.95
C ASP A 113 14.37 -5.26 3.57
N LEU A 114 14.37 -6.43 2.96
CA LEU A 114 13.70 -6.70 1.69
C LEU A 114 12.30 -7.21 1.97
N TYR A 115 11.34 -6.78 1.18
CA TYR A 115 9.98 -7.29 1.28
C TYR A 115 9.33 -7.50 -0.08
N ALA A 116 8.38 -8.43 -0.10
CA ALA A 116 7.50 -8.66 -1.24
C ALA A 116 6.07 -8.91 -0.75
N GLU A 117 5.11 -8.35 -1.47
CA GLU A 117 3.68 -8.47 -1.19
C GLU A 117 2.95 -8.96 -2.42
N LEU A 118 2.01 -9.88 -2.23
CA LEU A 118 1.12 -10.38 -3.26
C LEU A 118 -0.32 -10.33 -2.77
N GLY A 119 -1.22 -9.85 -3.58
CA GLY A 119 -2.62 -9.75 -3.20
C GLY A 119 -3.55 -9.38 -4.34
N LEU A 120 -4.69 -8.92 -3.93
CA LEU A 120 -5.76 -8.47 -4.81
C LEU A 120 -6.11 -7.03 -4.48
N LYS A 121 -6.52 -6.29 -5.49
CA LYS A 121 -7.12 -4.97 -5.35
C LYS A 121 -8.41 -4.92 -6.14
N SER A 122 -9.35 -4.13 -5.64
CA SER A 122 -10.61 -3.79 -6.30
C SER A 122 -10.65 -2.29 -6.46
N THR A 123 -10.99 -1.83 -7.65
CA THR A 123 -11.10 -0.41 -7.98
C THR A 123 -12.56 -0.09 -8.27
N SER A 124 -13.09 0.96 -7.66
CA SER A 124 -14.41 1.52 -7.94
C SER A 124 -14.27 3.01 -8.21
N PHE A 125 -15.14 3.52 -9.08
CA PHE A 125 -15.17 4.93 -9.46
C PHE A 125 -16.44 5.55 -8.90
N ASP A 126 -16.30 6.69 -8.23
CA ASP A 126 -17.42 7.50 -7.72
C ASP A 126 -17.52 8.74 -8.59
N THR A 127 -18.54 8.79 -9.44
CA THR A 127 -18.81 9.91 -10.34
C THR A 127 -20.25 10.37 -10.16
N ASP A 128 -20.52 11.67 -10.27
CA ASP A 128 -21.86 12.23 -10.20
C ASP A 128 -22.75 11.81 -11.39
N ILE A 129 -22.16 11.31 -12.46
CA ILE A 129 -22.83 11.04 -13.73
C ILE A 129 -23.13 9.54 -13.91
N ILE A 130 -22.25 8.65 -13.44
CA ILE A 130 -22.40 7.20 -13.62
C ILE A 130 -21.75 6.49 -12.43
N SER A 131 -22.52 5.75 -11.64
CA SER A 131 -21.96 4.83 -10.68
C SER A 131 -21.51 3.56 -11.41
N PHE A 132 -20.25 3.49 -11.80
CA PHE A 132 -19.61 2.25 -12.19
C PHE A 132 -19.17 1.52 -10.92
N SER A 133 -19.81 0.44 -10.61
CA SER A 133 -19.32 -0.52 -9.63
C SER A 133 -18.99 -1.80 -10.40
N GLU A 134 -17.87 -1.82 -11.04
CA GLU A 134 -17.25 -3.08 -11.44
C GLU A 134 -16.26 -3.46 -10.36
N ASP A 135 -16.64 -4.46 -9.56
CA ASP A 135 -15.76 -5.14 -8.62
C ASP A 135 -14.81 -6.08 -9.38
N ASP A 136 -13.90 -5.52 -10.15
CA ASP A 136 -12.87 -6.31 -10.79
C ASP A 136 -11.68 -6.47 -9.85
N SER A 137 -11.55 -7.68 -9.28
CA SER A 137 -10.43 -8.00 -8.39
C SER A 137 -9.20 -8.33 -9.22
N GLN A 138 -8.23 -7.44 -9.20
CA GLN A 138 -7.01 -7.54 -9.99
C GLN A 138 -5.82 -7.94 -9.10
N ALA A 139 -4.88 -8.69 -9.68
CA ALA A 139 -3.65 -9.05 -8.98
C ALA A 139 -2.77 -7.81 -8.75
N ASN A 140 -2.19 -7.74 -7.55
CA ASN A 140 -1.28 -6.69 -7.13
C ASN A 140 -0.01 -7.32 -6.55
N VAL A 141 1.15 -6.92 -7.06
CA VAL A 141 2.46 -7.39 -6.62
C VAL A 141 3.32 -6.19 -6.28
N ILE A 142 3.83 -6.15 -5.06
CA ILE A 142 4.75 -5.10 -4.61
C ILE A 142 6.05 -5.77 -4.19
N ALA A 143 7.17 -5.19 -4.58
CA ALA A 143 8.48 -5.56 -4.07
C ALA A 143 9.27 -4.31 -3.69
N GLY A 144 9.97 -4.34 -2.58
CA GLY A 144 10.66 -3.17 -2.10
C GLY A 144 11.77 -3.45 -1.10
N ILE A 145 12.42 -2.38 -0.71
CA ILE A 145 13.47 -2.35 0.29
C ILE A 145 13.20 -1.24 1.29
N ARG A 146 13.27 -1.56 2.57
CA ARG A 146 13.33 -0.60 3.67
C ARG A 146 14.76 -0.50 4.16
N PHE A 147 15.18 0.68 4.54
CA PHE A 147 16.52 0.93 5.02
C PHE A 147 16.54 2.05 6.04
N GLY A 148 17.62 2.12 6.81
CA GLY A 148 17.83 3.16 7.81
C GLY A 148 17.72 2.65 9.24
N ASN A 149 17.31 3.52 10.14
CA ASN A 149 17.26 3.22 11.58
C ASN A 149 15.81 3.14 12.08
N PRO A 150 15.32 1.97 12.50
CA PRO A 150 13.94 1.79 13.01
C PRO A 150 13.59 2.65 14.23
N SER A 151 14.59 3.21 14.93
CA SER A 151 14.38 4.14 16.05
C SER A 151 14.41 5.62 15.63
N GLY A 152 14.66 5.92 14.37
CA GLY A 152 14.80 7.28 13.84
C GLY A 152 14.22 7.42 12.44
N TRP A 153 15.10 7.58 11.45
CA TRP A 153 14.72 7.71 10.05
C TRP A 153 14.76 6.36 9.33
N GLU A 154 13.69 6.04 8.63
CA GLU A 154 13.59 4.91 7.72
C GLU A 154 13.29 5.41 6.31
N GLY A 155 13.94 4.81 5.31
CA GLY A 155 13.61 4.97 3.91
C GLY A 155 12.90 3.74 3.36
N ASN A 156 12.08 3.92 2.34
CA ASN A 156 11.41 2.86 1.61
C ASN A 156 11.47 3.15 0.11
N LEU A 157 11.88 2.15 -0.67
CA LEU A 157 11.80 2.17 -2.13
C LEU A 157 11.07 0.93 -2.59
N TYR A 158 10.12 1.08 -3.51
CA TYR A 158 9.35 -0.07 -3.99
C TYR A 158 8.89 0.10 -5.43
N VAL A 159 8.57 -1.04 -6.01
CA VAL A 159 7.86 -1.16 -7.29
C VAL A 159 6.54 -1.85 -7.02
N ASP A 160 5.45 -1.28 -7.51
CA ASP A 160 4.13 -1.88 -7.51
C ASP A 160 3.75 -2.22 -8.96
N LEU A 161 3.57 -3.50 -9.22
CA LEU A 161 3.13 -4.04 -10.50
C LEU A 161 1.70 -4.53 -10.35
N SER A 162 0.78 -3.89 -11.02
CA SER A 162 -0.62 -4.24 -10.92
C SER A 162 -1.35 -3.96 -12.23
N LYS A 163 -2.46 -4.64 -12.44
CA LYS A 163 -3.43 -4.14 -13.39
C LYS A 163 -4.21 -3.01 -12.72
N ASP A 164 -4.47 -1.96 -13.46
CA ASP A 164 -5.31 -0.85 -13.06
C ASP A 164 -6.39 -0.62 -14.10
N SER A 165 -7.56 -0.21 -13.65
CA SER A 165 -8.66 0.16 -14.53
C SER A 165 -8.72 1.68 -14.63
N ASP A 166 -8.82 2.18 -15.84
CA ASP A 166 -9.02 3.59 -16.14
C ASP A 166 -10.34 3.78 -16.89
N ILE A 167 -11.00 4.91 -16.67
CA ILE A 167 -12.23 5.27 -17.39
C ILE A 167 -11.82 5.97 -18.69
N LYS A 168 -12.17 5.36 -19.83
CA LYS A 168 -11.96 5.95 -21.16
C LYS A 168 -13.29 6.34 -21.78
N ILE A 169 -13.30 7.48 -22.46
CA ILE A 169 -14.42 7.88 -23.29
C ILE A 169 -14.38 6.99 -24.54
N LYS A 170 -15.48 6.29 -24.79
CA LYS A 170 -15.62 5.48 -25.98
C LYS A 170 -15.71 6.40 -27.20
N GLU A 171 -14.70 6.38 -28.04
CA GLU A 171 -14.68 7.18 -29.25
C GLU A 171 -15.77 6.71 -30.26
N CYS A 172 -16.49 7.67 -30.76
CA CYS A 172 -17.47 7.38 -31.84
C CYS A 172 -16.75 6.93 -33.11
N PRO A 173 -17.04 5.72 -33.64
CA PRO A 173 -16.42 5.27 -34.86
C PRO A 173 -16.71 6.22 -36.03
N ILE A 174 -15.70 6.50 -36.84
CA ILE A 174 -15.82 7.38 -38.01
C ILE A 174 -16.93 6.87 -38.92
N GLY A 175 -17.94 7.70 -39.17
CA GLY A 175 -19.09 7.38 -40.06
C GLY A 175 -20.32 6.84 -39.33
N GLN A 176 -20.33 6.76 -38.00
CA GLN A 176 -21.53 6.47 -37.22
C GLN A 176 -22.07 7.74 -36.55
N ILE A 177 -23.39 7.84 -36.47
CA ILE A 177 -24.06 8.88 -35.70
C ILE A 177 -24.14 8.35 -34.26
N CYS A 178 -23.24 8.81 -33.39
CA CYS A 178 -23.34 8.49 -31.98
C CYS A 178 -24.44 9.33 -31.33
N SER A 179 -25.17 8.75 -30.40
CA SER A 179 -26.09 9.50 -29.54
C SER A 179 -25.29 10.53 -28.75
N GLU A 180 -25.92 11.64 -28.39
CA GLU A 180 -25.31 12.72 -27.55
C GLU A 180 -24.86 12.23 -26.15
N LEU A 181 -25.16 11.00 -25.78
CA LEU A 181 -24.73 10.35 -24.57
C LEU A 181 -23.28 9.87 -24.73
N VAL A 182 -22.39 10.43 -23.95
CA VAL A 182 -21.01 9.96 -23.83
C VAL A 182 -21.04 8.57 -23.18
N GLU A 183 -20.59 7.57 -23.92
CA GLU A 183 -20.40 6.22 -23.37
C GLU A 183 -18.98 6.13 -22.81
N TYR A 184 -18.87 5.65 -21.56
CA TYR A 184 -17.60 5.35 -20.92
C TYR A 184 -17.33 3.86 -20.95
N GLU A 185 -16.08 3.48 -21.08
CA GLU A 185 -15.64 2.10 -20.94
C GLU A 185 -14.49 2.00 -19.96
N LEU A 186 -14.43 0.89 -19.21
CA LEU A 186 -13.29 0.57 -18.38
C LEU A 186 -12.22 -0.10 -19.21
N ALA A 187 -11.03 0.46 -19.21
CA ALA A 187 -9.85 -0.10 -19.86
C ALA A 187 -8.88 -0.62 -18.80
N ASP A 188 -8.60 -1.91 -18.84
CA ASP A 188 -7.59 -2.54 -18.01
C ASP A 188 -6.21 -2.35 -18.60
N GLU A 189 -5.32 -1.69 -17.88
CA GLU A 189 -3.94 -1.50 -18.27
C GLU A 189 -2.99 -2.01 -17.18
N THR A 190 -1.80 -2.44 -17.57
CA THR A 190 -0.75 -2.79 -16.59
C THR A 190 -0.07 -1.52 -16.14
N ASP A 191 -0.24 -1.18 -14.88
CA ASP A 191 0.42 -0.05 -14.26
C ASP A 191 1.70 -0.49 -13.56
N GLN A 192 2.76 0.30 -13.76
CA GLN A 192 4.03 0.17 -13.05
C GLN A 192 4.22 1.42 -12.22
N LYS A 193 4.14 1.25 -10.89
CA LYS A 193 4.33 2.34 -9.94
C LYS A 193 5.68 2.22 -9.27
N PHE A 194 6.38 3.34 -9.18
CA PHE A 194 7.62 3.45 -8.43
C PHE A 194 7.37 4.36 -7.23
N GLY A 195 7.59 3.83 -6.04
CA GLY A 195 7.41 4.57 -4.82
C GLY A 195 8.73 4.80 -4.07
N ALA A 196 8.87 5.99 -3.52
CA ALA A 196 9.94 6.37 -2.61
C ALA A 196 9.34 7.05 -1.39
N GLY A 197 9.68 6.58 -0.20
CA GLY A 197 9.15 7.08 1.06
C GLY A 197 10.22 7.30 2.11
N LEU A 198 9.94 8.26 2.98
CA LEU A 198 10.68 8.52 4.21
C LEU A 198 9.71 8.44 5.38
N GLN A 199 10.17 7.84 6.47
CA GLN A 199 9.44 7.74 7.73
C GLN A 199 10.33 8.26 8.85
N TYR A 200 9.78 9.13 9.68
CA TYR A 200 10.42 9.56 10.91
C TYR A 200 9.67 8.96 12.11
N ASN A 201 10.36 8.16 12.90
CA ASN A 201 9.82 7.52 14.08
C ASN A 201 9.90 8.48 15.26
N ILE A 202 8.75 9.09 15.65
CA ILE A 202 8.66 10.02 16.77
C ILE A 202 8.94 9.28 18.09
N ASN A 203 8.43 8.05 18.17
CA ASN A 203 8.65 7.14 19.28
C ASN A 203 8.42 5.67 18.82
N LYS A 204 8.48 4.72 19.74
CA LYS A 204 8.28 3.29 19.44
C LYS A 204 6.90 2.96 18.85
N ARG A 205 5.88 3.83 19.05
CA ARG A 205 4.49 3.59 18.66
C ARG A 205 3.97 4.53 17.56
N SER A 206 4.68 5.60 17.25
CA SER A 206 4.19 6.59 16.30
C SER A 206 5.27 7.08 15.34
N ALA A 207 4.88 7.28 14.11
CA ALA A 207 5.73 7.81 13.06
C ALA A 207 4.94 8.72 12.12
N VAL A 208 5.63 9.63 11.47
CA VAL A 208 5.14 10.39 10.31
C VAL A 208 5.83 9.88 9.06
N THR A 209 5.11 9.89 7.95
CA THR A 209 5.62 9.41 6.66
C THR A 209 5.37 10.43 5.58
N ILE A 210 6.30 10.53 4.66
CA ILE A 210 6.12 11.17 3.37
C ILE A 210 6.49 10.16 2.30
N GLU A 211 5.66 10.01 1.28
CA GLU A 211 5.87 9.08 0.19
C GLU A 211 5.52 9.76 -1.13
N MET A 212 6.35 9.56 -2.12
CA MET A 212 6.09 9.97 -3.50
C MET A 212 5.94 8.71 -4.33
N MET A 213 4.94 8.69 -5.19
CA MET A 213 4.66 7.59 -6.09
C MET A 213 4.48 8.13 -7.51
N SER A 214 5.18 7.51 -8.45
CA SER A 214 5.02 7.74 -9.89
C SER A 214 4.33 6.54 -10.50
N SER A 215 3.34 6.76 -11.34
CA SER A 215 2.60 5.75 -12.09
C SER A 215 2.90 5.88 -13.58
N THR A 216 2.74 4.81 -14.36
CA THR A 216 2.84 4.85 -15.82
C THR A 216 1.53 5.25 -16.50
N ILE A 217 0.42 5.14 -15.79
CA ILE A 217 -0.93 5.42 -16.33
C ILE A 217 -1.48 6.72 -15.73
N PHE A 218 -1.24 6.96 -14.43
CA PHE A 218 -1.79 8.08 -13.68
C PHE A 218 -0.72 9.08 -13.30
N ASP A 219 -1.17 10.24 -12.83
CA ASP A 219 -0.27 11.28 -12.34
C ASP A 219 0.49 10.84 -11.08
N SER A 220 1.61 11.50 -10.86
CA SER A 220 2.41 11.28 -9.67
C SER A 220 1.67 11.76 -8.43
N SER A 221 1.77 11.04 -7.34
CA SER A 221 1.13 11.39 -6.07
C SER A 221 2.15 11.60 -4.97
N VAL A 222 1.79 12.48 -4.03
CA VAL A 222 2.50 12.67 -2.76
C VAL A 222 1.57 12.27 -1.63
N LYS A 223 2.05 11.41 -0.75
CA LYS A 223 1.30 10.93 0.41
C LYS A 223 2.00 11.38 1.68
N LEU A 224 1.24 12.03 2.56
CA LEU A 224 1.65 12.36 3.93
C LEU A 224 0.85 11.48 4.89
N GLY A 225 1.53 10.78 5.76
CA GLY A 225 0.89 9.80 6.63
C GLY A 225 1.30 9.92 8.09
N TYR A 226 0.40 9.45 8.95
CA TYR A 226 0.67 9.20 10.35
C TYR A 226 0.44 7.73 10.66
N LYS A 227 1.47 7.06 11.19
CA LYS A 227 1.43 5.65 11.55
C LYS A 227 1.40 5.45 13.05
N LEU A 228 0.48 4.60 13.51
CA LEU A 228 0.48 4.01 14.84
C LEU A 228 1.04 2.59 14.72
N LYS A 229 2.15 2.31 15.38
CA LYS A 229 2.84 1.01 15.42
C LYS A 229 2.46 0.27 16.70
N PHE A 230 2.28 -1.03 16.64
CA PHE A 230 1.94 -1.89 17.77
C PHE A 230 2.62 -3.24 17.70
#